data_e2ed5d93826bcb8212cf9f2550edecdf
#
_entry.id   e2ed5d93826bcb8212cf9f2550edecdf
#
_cell.length_a   1.000
_cell.length_b   1.000
_cell.length_c   1.000
_cell.angle_alpha   90.00
_cell.angle_beta   90.00
_cell.angle_gamma   90.00
#
_symmetry.space_group_name_H-M   'P 1'
#
loop_
_entity.id
_entity.type
_entity.pdbx_description
1 polymer ?
#
loop_
_entity_poly.entity_id
_entity_poly.type
_entity_poly.pdbx_seq_one_letter_code
_entity_poly.pdbx_strand_id
1 'polypeptide(L)'
;LSPAISIDQKSTNRNPRSTVGTVTEIYDYFRLLYARVGIPHCPNCGKVISRQTVDQMVDEIMKLPERTKFMVLAPVVRGRKGEHVKLLEKAKKSGFVRVVVDGSMYELSEEIKLDKNKKHSIDIVVDRLVVRQDVERRLTDSIETALQLAEGLMKIEVIGERDENGVQKENTIINFSDSFSCPDCGISIDEIEPRSFSFNNPFGACPTCAGLGFKMEFDPDLMIPDQSLSINDGACLLYTSPSP
;
A
#
# COMPACT_ATOMS: atom_id res chain seq x y z
N LEU A 1 -15.63 -42.56 -52.42
CA LEU A 1 -14.69 -41.92 -51.49
C LEU A 1 -15.30 -41.97 -50.10
N SER A 2 -14.57 -42.54 -49.14
CA SER A 2 -14.97 -42.54 -47.74
C SER A 2 -14.90 -41.08 -47.21
N PRO A 3 -15.82 -40.65 -46.34
CA PRO A 3 -15.75 -39.33 -45.74
C PRO A 3 -14.44 -39.21 -44.90
N ALA A 4 -13.64 -38.22 -45.20
CA ALA A 4 -12.46 -37.91 -44.42
C ALA A 4 -12.84 -36.99 -43.25
N ILE A 5 -12.47 -37.38 -42.03
CA ILE A 5 -12.61 -36.53 -40.84
C ILE A 5 -11.27 -35.86 -40.63
N SER A 6 -11.21 -34.56 -40.80
CA SER A 6 -10.06 -33.74 -40.43
C SER A 6 -10.32 -33.13 -39.06
N ILE A 7 -9.40 -33.36 -38.12
CA ILE A 7 -9.41 -32.72 -36.82
C ILE A 7 -8.31 -31.65 -36.86
N ASP A 8 -8.74 -30.43 -37.06
CA ASP A 8 -7.82 -29.30 -37.00
C ASP A 8 -7.51 -28.91 -35.56
N GLN A 9 -6.25 -28.66 -35.26
CA GLN A 9 -5.84 -28.08 -34.00
C GLN A 9 -6.35 -26.63 -33.96
N LYS A 10 -7.12 -26.29 -32.93
CA LYS A 10 -7.70 -24.97 -32.77
C LYS A 10 -6.60 -23.93 -32.90
N SER A 11 -6.69 -23.03 -33.88
CA SER A 11 -5.77 -21.92 -34.06
C SER A 11 -5.68 -21.10 -32.76
N THR A 12 -4.49 -20.61 -32.45
CA THR A 12 -4.23 -19.80 -31.25
C THR A 12 -5.29 -18.71 -31.10
N ASN A 13 -6.03 -18.77 -30.01
CA ASN A 13 -7.07 -17.78 -29.72
C ASN A 13 -6.38 -16.42 -29.54
N ARG A 14 -6.75 -15.42 -30.33
CA ARG A 14 -6.20 -14.06 -30.26
C ARG A 14 -6.77 -13.25 -29.07
N ASN A 15 -7.68 -13.83 -28.30
CA ASN A 15 -8.23 -13.17 -27.13
C ASN A 15 -7.21 -13.26 -25.97
N PRO A 16 -6.59 -12.16 -25.53
CA PRO A 16 -5.56 -12.16 -24.48
C PRO A 16 -6.09 -12.63 -23.12
N ARG A 17 -7.41 -12.63 -22.93
CA ARG A 17 -8.06 -13.13 -21.70
C ARG A 17 -8.30 -14.65 -21.73
N SER A 18 -8.13 -15.30 -22.88
CA SER A 18 -8.29 -16.75 -23.04
C SER A 18 -6.93 -17.43 -22.96
N THR A 19 -6.52 -17.76 -21.76
CA THR A 19 -5.29 -18.53 -21.47
C THR A 19 -5.61 -19.99 -21.24
N VAL A 20 -4.61 -20.88 -21.33
CA VAL A 20 -4.78 -22.30 -20.99
C VAL A 20 -5.41 -22.47 -19.60
N GLY A 21 -4.92 -21.69 -18.61
CA GLY A 21 -5.44 -21.74 -17.25
C GLY A 21 -6.91 -21.39 -17.12
N THR A 22 -7.42 -20.42 -17.90
CA THR A 22 -8.84 -20.04 -17.89
C THR A 22 -9.72 -21.00 -18.64
N VAL A 23 -9.24 -21.59 -19.74
CA VAL A 23 -10.00 -22.56 -20.56
C VAL A 23 -10.12 -23.91 -19.86
N THR A 24 -9.10 -24.30 -19.09
CA THR A 24 -9.07 -25.55 -18.30
C THR A 24 -9.63 -25.40 -16.88
N GLU A 25 -10.11 -24.20 -16.50
CA GLU A 25 -10.58 -23.87 -15.16
C GLU A 25 -9.52 -23.99 -14.05
N ILE A 26 -8.28 -24.39 -14.37
CA ILE A 26 -7.18 -24.48 -13.39
C ILE A 26 -6.93 -23.14 -12.70
N TYR A 27 -7.12 -22.05 -13.44
CA TYR A 27 -6.94 -20.70 -12.89
C TYR A 27 -7.91 -20.39 -11.74
N ASP A 28 -9.11 -20.97 -11.75
CA ASP A 28 -10.11 -20.78 -10.68
C ASP A 28 -9.65 -21.43 -9.37
N TYR A 29 -9.01 -22.62 -9.48
CA TYR A 29 -8.38 -23.23 -8.32
C TYR A 29 -7.21 -22.42 -7.79
N PHE A 30 -6.37 -21.86 -8.67
CA PHE A 30 -5.27 -21.00 -8.25
C PHE A 30 -5.75 -19.72 -7.56
N ARG A 31 -6.78 -19.05 -8.06
CA ARG A 31 -7.37 -17.88 -7.42
C ARG A 31 -7.83 -18.19 -5.99
N LEU A 32 -8.51 -19.33 -5.82
CA LEU A 32 -8.96 -19.76 -4.50
C LEU A 32 -7.78 -20.11 -3.59
N LEU A 33 -6.80 -20.86 -4.10
CA LEU A 33 -5.62 -21.27 -3.36
C LEU A 33 -4.85 -20.04 -2.85
N TYR A 34 -4.46 -19.13 -3.75
CA TYR A 34 -3.69 -17.93 -3.38
C TYR A 34 -4.47 -16.99 -2.46
N ALA A 35 -5.79 -16.87 -2.61
CA ALA A 35 -6.61 -16.06 -1.72
C ALA A 35 -6.72 -16.64 -0.30
N ARG A 36 -6.61 -17.97 -0.14
CA ARG A 36 -6.81 -18.65 1.16
C ARG A 36 -5.52 -18.97 1.90
N VAL A 37 -4.47 -19.37 1.20
CA VAL A 37 -3.19 -19.82 1.77
C VAL A 37 -1.98 -19.01 1.27
N GLY A 38 -2.17 -18.08 0.34
CA GLY A 38 -1.10 -17.23 -0.17
C GLY A 38 -0.57 -16.30 0.91
N ILE A 39 0.74 -16.15 0.97
CA ILE A 39 1.41 -15.20 1.85
C ILE A 39 1.72 -13.93 1.02
N PRO A 40 1.07 -12.79 1.30
CA PRO A 40 1.32 -11.58 0.53
C PRO A 40 2.67 -10.97 0.87
N HIS A 41 3.36 -10.53 -0.16
CA HIS A 41 4.63 -9.83 -0.07
C HIS A 41 4.50 -8.42 -0.64
N CYS A 42 5.20 -7.48 -0.05
CA CYS A 42 5.26 -6.11 -0.56
C CYS A 42 5.93 -6.09 -1.95
N PRO A 43 5.28 -5.52 -2.98
CA PRO A 43 5.86 -5.47 -4.32
C PRO A 43 7.13 -4.60 -4.41
N ASN A 44 7.34 -3.67 -3.47
CA ASN A 44 8.49 -2.78 -3.47
C ASN A 44 9.68 -3.34 -2.69
N CYS A 45 9.46 -3.85 -1.48
CA CYS A 45 10.55 -4.28 -0.60
C CYS A 45 10.61 -5.80 -0.38
N GLY A 46 9.65 -6.58 -0.89
CA GLY A 46 9.60 -8.03 -0.77
C GLY A 46 9.25 -8.57 0.63
N LYS A 47 9.07 -7.70 1.63
CA LYS A 47 8.71 -8.13 2.99
C LYS A 47 7.32 -8.74 3.02
N VAL A 48 7.14 -9.73 3.89
CA VAL A 48 5.84 -10.33 4.17
C VAL A 48 4.90 -9.26 4.72
N ILE A 49 3.69 -9.20 4.19
CA ILE A 49 2.61 -8.35 4.69
C ILE A 49 1.65 -9.27 5.44
N SER A 50 1.48 -9.04 6.73
CA SER A 50 0.53 -9.77 7.56
C SER A 50 -0.44 -8.81 8.24
N ARG A 51 -1.68 -9.25 8.37
CA ARG A 51 -2.65 -8.60 9.23
C ARG A 51 -2.47 -9.12 10.65
N GLN A 52 -2.37 -8.21 11.61
CA GLN A 52 -2.27 -8.55 13.02
C GLN A 52 -3.52 -8.07 13.75
N THR A 53 -4.03 -8.87 14.67
CA THR A 53 -5.09 -8.43 15.58
C THR A 53 -4.48 -7.59 16.70
N VAL A 54 -5.29 -6.75 17.34
CA VAL A 54 -4.85 -5.93 18.49
C VAL A 54 -4.24 -6.82 19.59
N ASP A 55 -4.85 -7.97 19.88
CA ASP A 55 -4.34 -8.91 20.87
C ASP A 55 -2.95 -9.44 20.51
N GLN A 56 -2.73 -9.78 19.23
CA GLN A 56 -1.42 -10.22 18.76
C GLN A 56 -0.35 -9.14 18.88
N MET A 57 -0.73 -7.87 18.62
CA MET A 57 0.17 -6.72 18.79
C MET A 57 0.53 -6.53 20.27
N VAL A 58 -0.45 -6.62 21.16
CA VAL A 58 -0.23 -6.55 22.63
C VAL A 58 0.71 -7.66 23.06
N ASP A 59 0.44 -8.92 22.67
CA ASP A 59 1.27 -10.07 23.02
C ASP A 59 2.72 -9.91 22.53
N GLU A 60 2.91 -9.34 21.34
CA GLU A 60 4.26 -9.13 20.81
C GLU A 60 5.00 -8.01 21.54
N ILE A 61 4.33 -6.94 21.90
CA ILE A 61 4.91 -5.83 22.68
C ILE A 61 5.23 -6.29 24.11
N MET A 62 4.38 -7.11 24.70
CA MET A 62 4.57 -7.63 26.06
C MET A 62 5.70 -8.68 26.16
N LYS A 63 6.23 -9.20 25.04
CA LYS A 63 7.46 -10.02 25.01
C LYS A 63 8.74 -9.19 25.19
N LEU A 64 8.67 -7.87 25.07
CA LEU A 64 9.81 -7.02 25.35
C LEU A 64 10.24 -7.16 26.83
N PRO A 65 11.53 -6.93 27.14
CA PRO A 65 12.04 -7.01 28.50
C PRO A 65 11.23 -6.14 29.47
N GLU A 66 11.03 -6.62 30.68
CA GLU A 66 10.36 -5.87 31.74
C GLU A 66 11.06 -4.54 31.98
N ARG A 67 10.32 -3.47 32.25
CA ARG A 67 10.76 -2.08 32.40
C ARG A 67 11.25 -1.40 31.11
N THR A 68 11.17 -2.04 29.96
CA THR A 68 11.44 -1.38 28.67
C THR A 68 10.49 -0.20 28.47
N LYS A 69 11.04 0.97 28.16
CA LYS A 69 10.28 2.19 27.85
C LYS A 69 10.01 2.22 26.36
N PHE A 70 8.79 2.53 25.98
CA PHE A 70 8.42 2.63 24.57
C PHE A 70 7.35 3.69 24.35
N MET A 71 7.22 4.13 23.10
CA MET A 71 6.17 5.04 22.63
C MET A 71 5.28 4.34 21.63
N VAL A 72 3.97 4.57 21.76
CA VAL A 72 2.97 4.16 20.76
C VAL A 72 2.79 5.33 19.80
N LEU A 73 3.08 5.11 18.53
CA LEU A 73 3.09 6.12 17.48
C LEU A 73 2.07 5.80 16.39
N ALA A 74 1.33 6.81 15.93
CA ALA A 74 0.43 6.73 14.80
C ALA A 74 1.06 7.41 13.57
N PRO A 75 1.52 6.69 12.52
CA PRO A 75 2.16 7.23 11.33
C PRO A 75 1.16 7.85 10.36
N VAL A 76 0.72 9.09 10.65
CA VAL A 76 -0.34 9.78 9.88
C VAL A 76 0.14 10.40 8.56
N VAL A 77 1.44 10.68 8.42
CA VAL A 77 2.06 11.12 7.16
C VAL A 77 3.31 10.31 6.90
N ARG A 78 3.42 9.76 5.71
CA ARG A 78 4.54 8.90 5.30
C ARG A 78 5.14 9.40 3.99
N GLY A 79 6.24 10.12 4.07
CA GLY A 79 7.00 10.61 2.93
C GLY A 79 6.20 11.47 1.94
N ARG A 80 5.24 12.25 2.42
CA ARG A 80 4.41 13.14 1.59
C ARG A 80 4.89 14.58 1.67
N LYS A 81 4.86 15.29 0.53
CA LYS A 81 5.15 16.72 0.47
C LYS A 81 4.01 17.52 1.07
N GLY A 82 4.32 18.63 1.72
CA GLY A 82 3.34 19.56 2.27
C GLY A 82 3.70 20.08 3.65
N GLU A 83 3.10 21.16 4.06
CA GLU A 83 3.28 21.79 5.38
C GLU A 83 2.46 21.09 6.48
N HIS A 84 1.49 20.27 6.12
CA HIS A 84 0.61 19.47 7.00
C HIS A 84 -0.02 20.23 8.18
N VAL A 85 -0.15 21.57 8.10
CA VAL A 85 -0.66 22.44 9.17
C VAL A 85 -2.01 21.99 9.70
N LYS A 86 -2.97 21.70 8.81
CA LYS A 86 -4.32 21.26 9.20
C LYS A 86 -4.31 19.96 9.98
N LEU A 87 -3.40 19.04 9.66
CA LEU A 87 -3.25 17.76 10.35
C LEU A 87 -2.69 17.98 11.76
N LEU A 88 -1.66 18.81 11.90
CA LEU A 88 -1.06 19.16 13.19
C LEU A 88 -2.07 19.89 14.10
N GLU A 89 -2.84 20.83 13.54
CA GLU A 89 -3.92 21.50 14.27
C GLU A 89 -5.02 20.52 14.72
N LYS A 90 -5.42 19.57 13.84
CA LYS A 90 -6.39 18.53 14.19
C LYS A 90 -5.88 17.67 15.34
N ALA A 91 -4.62 17.21 15.27
CA ALA A 91 -4.00 16.44 16.34
C ALA A 91 -3.97 17.22 17.67
N LYS A 92 -3.60 18.50 17.63
CA LYS A 92 -3.63 19.40 18.81
C LYS A 92 -5.05 19.54 19.40
N LYS A 93 -6.06 19.74 18.56
CA LYS A 93 -7.47 19.83 18.98
C LYS A 93 -8.00 18.52 19.58
N SER A 94 -7.50 17.38 19.11
CA SER A 94 -7.83 16.05 19.65
C SER A 94 -7.11 15.73 20.97
N GLY A 95 -6.30 16.65 21.51
CA GLY A 95 -5.67 16.50 22.82
C GLY A 95 -4.29 15.84 22.80
N PHE A 96 -3.72 15.54 21.62
CA PHE A 96 -2.36 15.05 21.55
C PHE A 96 -1.36 16.18 21.84
N VAL A 97 -0.26 15.83 22.50
CA VAL A 97 0.74 16.81 22.98
C VAL A 97 1.98 16.80 22.10
N ARG A 98 2.37 15.66 21.58
CA ARG A 98 3.65 15.46 20.89
C ARG A 98 3.50 14.77 19.56
N VAL A 99 4.41 15.11 18.66
CA VAL A 99 4.58 14.47 17.34
C VAL A 99 6.06 14.22 17.09
N VAL A 100 6.34 13.19 16.31
CA VAL A 100 7.67 12.95 15.74
C VAL A 100 7.62 13.36 14.27
N VAL A 101 8.43 14.31 13.86
CA VAL A 101 8.53 14.77 12.47
C VAL A 101 9.94 14.48 11.98
N ASP A 102 10.06 13.68 10.93
CA ASP A 102 11.32 13.28 10.31
C ASP A 102 12.35 12.76 11.34
N GLY A 103 11.86 12.00 12.32
CA GLY A 103 12.67 11.44 13.41
C GLY A 103 12.95 12.38 14.60
N SER A 104 12.51 13.63 14.54
CA SER A 104 12.67 14.60 15.63
C SER A 104 11.35 14.82 16.37
N MET A 105 11.41 14.85 17.69
CA MET A 105 10.22 15.06 18.53
C MET A 105 9.93 16.55 18.71
N TYR A 106 8.66 16.94 18.51
CA TYR A 106 8.15 18.29 18.68
C TYR A 106 6.93 18.30 19.60
N GLU A 107 6.72 19.40 20.31
CA GLU A 107 5.47 19.64 21.02
C GLU A 107 4.46 20.35 20.11
N LEU A 108 3.20 19.87 20.10
CA LEU A 108 2.12 20.50 19.32
C LEU A 108 1.71 21.89 19.87
N SER A 109 2.22 22.29 21.04
CA SER A 109 2.10 23.65 21.58
C SER A 109 2.91 24.66 20.75
N GLU A 110 4.05 24.23 20.19
CA GLU A 110 4.97 25.03 19.42
C GLU A 110 4.53 25.17 17.95
N GLU A 111 5.00 26.20 17.27
CA GLU A 111 4.77 26.39 15.84
C GLU A 111 5.74 25.51 15.03
N ILE A 112 5.23 24.44 14.43
CA ILE A 112 6.02 23.51 13.62
C ILE A 112 5.96 23.97 12.16
N LYS A 113 7.07 24.53 11.64
CA LYS A 113 7.17 24.97 10.23
C LYS A 113 7.82 23.90 9.39
N LEU A 114 7.07 23.37 8.41
CA LEU A 114 7.54 22.34 7.48
C LEU A 114 7.65 22.94 6.07
N ASP A 115 8.64 22.45 5.31
CA ASP A 115 8.85 22.87 3.93
C ASP A 115 7.87 22.14 3.00
N LYS A 116 6.97 22.88 2.34
CA LYS A 116 5.98 22.30 1.42
C LYS A 116 6.56 21.48 0.26
N ASN A 117 7.83 21.70 -0.09
CA ASN A 117 8.48 21.03 -1.22
C ASN A 117 9.23 19.76 -0.81
N LYS A 118 9.49 19.57 0.48
CA LYS A 118 10.13 18.38 1.03
C LYS A 118 9.11 17.32 1.39
N LYS A 119 9.56 16.07 1.35
CA LYS A 119 8.77 14.94 1.85
C LYS A 119 8.95 14.87 3.36
N HIS A 120 7.85 14.82 4.09
CA HIS A 120 7.84 14.69 5.53
C HIS A 120 7.18 13.40 5.97
N SER A 121 7.62 12.85 7.09
CA SER A 121 6.98 11.77 7.82
C SER A 121 6.58 12.29 9.19
N ILE A 122 5.30 12.10 9.56
CA ILE A 122 4.75 12.61 10.82
C ILE A 122 4.08 11.47 11.55
N ASP A 123 4.55 11.19 12.75
CA ASP A 123 4.00 10.20 13.65
C ASP A 123 3.44 10.92 14.89
N ILE A 124 2.14 10.74 15.19
CA ILE A 124 1.53 11.29 16.42
C ILE A 124 1.91 10.37 17.59
N VAL A 125 2.44 10.93 18.67
CA VAL A 125 2.70 10.20 19.91
C VAL A 125 1.37 10.01 20.64
N VAL A 126 0.85 8.78 20.62
CA VAL A 126 -0.41 8.45 21.27
C VAL A 126 -0.19 8.24 22.76
N ASP A 127 0.80 7.45 23.12
CA ASP A 127 1.13 7.19 24.52
C ASP A 127 2.62 6.87 24.72
N ARG A 128 3.06 6.96 25.99
CA ARG A 128 4.42 6.58 26.44
C ARG A 128 4.28 5.64 27.61
N LEU A 129 4.68 4.41 27.41
CA LEU A 129 4.45 3.31 28.32
C LEU A 129 5.75 2.63 28.75
N VAL A 130 5.64 1.83 29.79
CA VAL A 130 6.73 0.98 30.29
C VAL A 130 6.17 -0.43 30.39
N VAL A 131 6.89 -1.44 29.92
CA VAL A 131 6.47 -2.84 30.00
C VAL A 131 6.34 -3.24 31.47
N ARG A 132 5.09 -3.55 31.89
CA ARG A 132 4.69 -4.06 33.23
C ARG A 132 3.45 -4.89 33.07
N GLN A 133 3.17 -5.77 34.01
CA GLN A 133 2.00 -6.67 33.98
C GLN A 133 0.63 -5.96 33.98
N ASP A 134 0.56 -4.74 34.49
CA ASP A 134 -0.67 -3.95 34.60
C ASP A 134 -0.92 -3.00 33.42
N VAL A 135 -0.03 -2.99 32.42
CA VAL A 135 -0.09 -2.01 31.32
C VAL A 135 -0.98 -2.47 30.16
N GLU A 136 -1.33 -3.76 30.08
CA GLU A 136 -2.03 -4.36 28.92
C GLU A 136 -3.29 -3.60 28.50
N ARG A 137 -4.19 -3.29 29.45
CA ARG A 137 -5.43 -2.58 29.13
C ARG A 137 -5.17 -1.21 28.51
N ARG A 138 -4.25 -0.45 29.11
CA ARG A 138 -3.89 0.89 28.61
C ARG A 138 -3.16 0.80 27.26
N LEU A 139 -2.36 -0.25 27.09
CA LEU A 139 -1.69 -0.52 25.81
C LEU A 139 -2.70 -0.83 24.71
N THR A 140 -3.72 -1.67 24.99
CA THR A 140 -4.82 -1.97 24.07
C THR A 140 -5.53 -0.70 23.62
N ASP A 141 -5.96 0.14 24.54
CA ASP A 141 -6.64 1.41 24.25
C ASP A 141 -5.75 2.34 23.38
N SER A 142 -4.45 2.36 23.67
CA SER A 142 -3.48 3.17 22.89
C SER A 142 -3.25 2.62 21.50
N ILE A 143 -3.20 1.29 21.33
CA ILE A 143 -3.06 0.62 20.03
C ILE A 143 -4.30 0.92 19.17
N GLU A 144 -5.50 0.72 19.70
CA GLU A 144 -6.75 1.01 18.97
C GLU A 144 -6.81 2.47 18.51
N THR A 145 -6.42 3.41 19.39
CA THR A 145 -6.34 4.83 19.05
C THR A 145 -5.33 5.10 17.93
N ALA A 146 -4.15 4.48 18.01
CA ALA A 146 -3.11 4.65 16.99
C ALA A 146 -3.55 4.09 15.63
N LEU A 147 -4.15 2.89 15.60
CA LEU A 147 -4.68 2.26 14.40
C LEU A 147 -5.79 3.09 13.74
N GLN A 148 -6.69 3.64 14.56
CA GLN A 148 -7.76 4.53 14.07
C GLN A 148 -7.21 5.83 13.46
N LEU A 149 -6.16 6.42 14.04
CA LEU A 149 -5.55 7.66 13.55
C LEU A 149 -4.78 7.48 12.26
N ALA A 150 -4.11 6.34 12.11
CA ALA A 150 -3.20 6.06 11.00
C ALA A 150 -3.72 4.98 10.03
N GLU A 151 -5.05 4.82 9.96
CA GLU A 151 -5.73 3.95 8.98
C GLU A 151 -5.17 2.51 9.00
N GLY A 152 -5.08 1.94 10.20
CA GLY A 152 -4.67 0.55 10.41
C GLY A 152 -3.17 0.34 10.55
N LEU A 153 -2.38 1.40 10.72
CA LEU A 153 -0.95 1.32 10.96
C LEU A 153 -0.57 1.85 12.34
N MET A 154 0.42 1.24 12.92
CA MET A 154 0.99 1.65 14.20
C MET A 154 2.49 1.37 14.23
N LYS A 155 3.23 2.15 15.01
CA LYS A 155 4.64 1.92 15.32
C LYS A 155 4.85 1.92 16.82
N ILE A 156 5.73 1.04 17.27
CA ILE A 156 6.30 1.11 18.62
C ILE A 156 7.74 1.56 18.48
N GLU A 157 8.08 2.64 19.12
CA GLU A 157 9.45 3.10 19.26
C GLU A 157 9.97 2.73 20.65
N VAL A 158 10.82 1.71 20.70
CA VAL A 158 11.48 1.25 21.92
C VAL A 158 12.65 2.21 22.19
N ILE A 159 12.62 2.85 23.35
CA ILE A 159 13.65 3.80 23.77
C ILE A 159 14.90 3.02 24.19
N GLY A 160 16.00 3.23 23.48
CA GLY A 160 17.29 2.61 23.81
C GLY A 160 17.73 2.93 25.22
N GLU A 161 18.21 1.92 25.92
CA GLU A 161 18.83 2.11 27.25
C GLU A 161 20.20 2.77 27.10
N ARG A 162 20.65 3.45 28.16
CA ARG A 162 22.01 3.97 28.22
C ARG A 162 22.95 2.81 28.52
N ASP A 163 24.06 2.72 27.79
CA ASP A 163 25.12 1.78 28.07
C ASP A 163 25.89 2.16 29.37
N GLU A 164 26.84 1.31 29.78
CA GLU A 164 27.68 1.52 30.95
C GLU A 164 28.49 2.85 30.87
N ASN A 165 28.69 3.38 29.67
CA ASN A 165 29.40 4.64 29.42
C ASN A 165 28.43 5.84 29.34
N GLY A 166 27.14 5.65 29.59
CA GLY A 166 26.13 6.71 29.55
C GLY A 166 25.66 7.10 28.14
N VAL A 167 26.12 6.42 27.09
CA VAL A 167 25.70 6.63 25.70
C VAL A 167 24.34 5.98 25.48
N GLN A 168 23.38 6.75 24.97
CA GLN A 168 22.05 6.22 24.64
C GLN A 168 22.14 5.34 23.40
N LYS A 169 21.68 4.08 23.49
CA LYS A 169 21.53 3.20 22.35
C LYS A 169 20.47 3.75 21.40
N GLU A 170 20.59 3.44 20.13
CA GLU A 170 19.60 3.82 19.13
C GLU A 170 18.23 3.22 19.47
N ASN A 171 17.18 3.99 19.21
CA ASN A 171 15.81 3.53 19.38
C ASN A 171 15.50 2.46 18.32
N THR A 172 14.77 1.43 18.73
CA THR A 172 14.31 0.37 17.82
C THR A 172 12.85 0.63 17.45
N ILE A 173 12.54 0.61 16.15
CA ILE A 173 11.18 0.79 15.67
C ILE A 173 10.60 -0.57 15.26
N ILE A 174 9.45 -0.92 15.83
CA ILE A 174 8.65 -2.09 15.46
C ILE A 174 7.37 -1.58 14.82
N ASN A 175 7.10 -2.04 13.60
CA ASN A 175 5.93 -1.63 12.83
C ASN A 175 4.85 -2.70 12.89
N PHE A 176 3.60 -2.28 13.06
CA PHE A 176 2.42 -3.14 13.12
C PHE A 176 1.35 -2.66 12.15
N SER A 177 0.51 -3.59 11.70
CA SER A 177 -0.63 -3.27 10.84
C SER A 177 -1.81 -4.20 11.14
N ASP A 178 -3.02 -3.63 11.25
CA ASP A 178 -4.28 -4.37 11.33
C ASP A 178 -4.88 -4.67 9.96
N SER A 179 -4.28 -4.14 8.90
CA SER A 179 -4.64 -4.33 7.50
C SER A 179 -3.46 -4.91 6.71
N PHE A 180 -3.71 -5.37 5.49
CA PHE A 180 -2.65 -5.84 4.60
C PHE A 180 -1.82 -4.66 4.06
N SER A 181 -1.08 -3.99 4.93
CA SER A 181 -0.24 -2.84 4.59
C SER A 181 1.22 -3.11 4.88
N CYS A 182 2.10 -2.66 3.98
CA CYS A 182 3.53 -2.69 4.23
C CYS A 182 3.90 -1.52 5.15
N PRO A 183 4.41 -1.77 6.36
CA PRO A 183 4.73 -0.73 7.31
C PRO A 183 5.88 0.19 6.86
N ASP A 184 6.79 -0.33 6.03
CA ASP A 184 7.94 0.43 5.54
C ASP A 184 7.63 1.25 4.28
N CYS A 185 6.96 0.63 3.30
CA CYS A 185 6.67 1.26 2.00
C CYS A 185 5.35 2.01 1.99
N GLY A 186 4.47 1.79 2.96
CA GLY A 186 3.16 2.39 3.02
C GLY A 186 2.18 1.93 1.94
N ILE A 187 2.50 0.84 1.23
CA ILE A 187 1.59 0.23 0.28
C ILE A 187 0.55 -0.55 1.06
N SER A 188 -0.71 -0.25 0.81
CA SER A 188 -1.85 -1.01 1.29
C SER A 188 -2.33 -1.93 0.18
N ILE A 189 -2.57 -3.18 0.52
CA ILE A 189 -3.23 -4.16 -0.35
C ILE A 189 -4.66 -4.28 0.16
N ASP A 190 -5.63 -4.14 -0.74
CA ASP A 190 -7.03 -4.36 -0.42
C ASP A 190 -7.25 -5.80 0.06
N GLU A 191 -8.41 -6.08 0.60
CA GLU A 191 -8.76 -7.41 1.07
C GLU A 191 -8.49 -8.46 -0.01
N ILE A 192 -7.68 -9.49 0.35
CA ILE A 192 -7.26 -10.53 -0.58
C ILE A 192 -8.38 -11.55 -0.74
N GLU A 193 -9.11 -11.42 -1.83
CA GLU A 193 -10.19 -12.31 -2.22
C GLU A 193 -9.88 -12.99 -3.58
N PRO A 194 -10.56 -14.09 -3.93
CA PRO A 194 -10.37 -14.72 -5.25
C PRO A 194 -10.58 -13.77 -6.43
N ARG A 195 -11.42 -12.72 -6.28
CA ARG A 195 -11.64 -11.69 -7.31
C ARG A 195 -10.42 -10.80 -7.53
N SER A 196 -9.58 -10.60 -6.50
CA SER A 196 -8.36 -9.78 -6.58
C SER A 196 -7.29 -10.40 -7.49
N PHE A 197 -7.37 -11.71 -7.73
CA PHE A 197 -6.49 -12.44 -8.65
C PHE A 197 -7.05 -12.56 -10.07
N SER A 198 -8.25 -12.03 -10.34
CA SER A 198 -8.88 -12.13 -11.66
C SER A 198 -8.51 -10.93 -12.52
N PHE A 199 -7.72 -11.15 -13.57
CA PHE A 199 -7.41 -10.10 -14.55
C PHE A 199 -8.62 -9.68 -15.41
N ASN A 200 -9.74 -10.40 -15.32
CA ASN A 200 -11.01 -10.10 -16.00
C ASN A 200 -12.01 -9.39 -15.07
N ASN A 201 -11.63 -9.05 -13.86
CA ASN A 201 -12.43 -8.33 -12.88
C ASN A 201 -11.76 -6.98 -12.57
N PRO A 202 -12.50 -5.86 -12.47
CA PRO A 202 -11.93 -4.54 -12.16
C PRO A 202 -11.04 -4.50 -10.91
N PHE A 203 -11.30 -5.34 -9.90
CA PHE A 203 -10.50 -5.43 -8.68
C PHE A 203 -9.12 -6.05 -8.87
N GLY A 204 -8.96 -6.96 -9.84
CA GLY A 204 -7.68 -7.63 -10.10
C GLY A 204 -7.05 -7.29 -11.44
N ALA A 205 -7.77 -6.57 -12.29
CA ALA A 205 -7.27 -6.16 -13.60
C ALA A 205 -6.26 -5.02 -13.49
N CYS A 206 -5.26 -5.05 -14.36
CA CYS A 206 -4.34 -3.93 -14.49
C CYS A 206 -5.10 -2.64 -14.85
N PRO A 207 -4.96 -1.53 -14.11
CA PRO A 207 -5.69 -0.28 -14.38
C PRO A 207 -5.32 0.33 -15.74
N THR A 208 -4.13 0.04 -16.26
CA THR A 208 -3.66 0.57 -17.54
C THR A 208 -4.25 -0.15 -18.75
N CYS A 209 -4.33 -1.49 -18.71
CA CYS A 209 -4.76 -2.29 -19.87
C CYS A 209 -6.08 -3.05 -19.63
N ALA A 210 -6.71 -2.87 -18.45
CA ALA A 210 -7.94 -3.58 -18.07
C ALA A 210 -7.88 -5.10 -18.28
N GLY A 211 -6.70 -5.70 -18.06
CA GLY A 211 -6.46 -7.14 -18.23
C GLY A 211 -6.21 -7.60 -19.66
N LEU A 212 -6.02 -6.69 -20.61
CA LEU A 212 -5.77 -7.03 -22.02
C LEU A 212 -4.29 -7.33 -22.30
N GLY A 213 -3.36 -6.87 -21.44
CA GLY A 213 -1.91 -7.04 -21.62
C GLY A 213 -1.27 -6.05 -22.60
N PHE A 214 -2.09 -5.26 -23.32
CA PHE A 214 -1.65 -4.21 -24.23
C PHE A 214 -2.60 -3.02 -24.11
N LYS A 215 -2.11 -1.83 -24.49
CA LYS A 215 -2.88 -0.59 -24.55
C LYS A 215 -3.03 -0.22 -26.02
N MET A 216 -4.26 0.07 -26.43
CA MET A 216 -4.53 0.65 -27.76
C MET A 216 -4.50 2.17 -27.60
N GLU A 217 -3.62 2.80 -28.33
CA GLU A 217 -3.53 4.26 -28.42
C GLU A 217 -3.64 4.67 -29.89
N PHE A 218 -4.16 5.86 -30.11
CA PHE A 218 -4.11 6.45 -31.44
C PHE A 218 -2.67 6.85 -31.74
N ASP A 219 -2.15 6.35 -32.87
CA ASP A 219 -0.83 6.74 -33.37
C ASP A 219 -0.98 7.99 -34.23
N PRO A 220 -0.46 9.15 -33.80
CA PRO A 220 -0.55 10.39 -34.53
C PRO A 220 0.08 10.31 -35.93
N ASP A 221 1.16 9.55 -36.08
CA ASP A 221 1.88 9.42 -37.36
C ASP A 221 1.09 8.57 -38.37
N LEU A 222 0.32 7.57 -37.88
CA LEU A 222 -0.60 6.81 -38.71
C LEU A 222 -1.87 7.60 -39.07
N MET A 223 -2.28 8.53 -38.20
CA MET A 223 -3.44 9.37 -38.43
C MET A 223 -3.12 10.54 -39.35
N ILE A 224 -1.93 11.10 -39.25
CA ILE A 224 -1.42 12.26 -40.01
C ILE A 224 -0.08 11.90 -40.61
N PRO A 225 -0.07 11.08 -41.67
CA PRO A 225 1.17 10.60 -42.26
C PRO A 225 1.97 11.71 -42.98
N ASP A 226 1.33 12.78 -43.39
CA ASP A 226 1.97 13.94 -43.95
C ASP A 226 1.57 15.21 -43.20
N GLN A 227 2.44 15.66 -42.29
CA GLN A 227 2.25 16.86 -41.47
C GLN A 227 2.41 18.16 -42.26
N SER A 228 2.86 18.14 -43.53
CA SER A 228 2.98 19.31 -44.38
C SER A 228 1.64 19.73 -45.02
N LEU A 229 0.66 18.85 -45.04
CA LEU A 229 -0.66 19.07 -45.58
C LEU A 229 -1.59 19.72 -44.57
N SER A 230 -2.53 20.53 -45.05
CA SER A 230 -3.65 20.96 -44.20
C SER A 230 -4.70 19.85 -44.09
N ILE A 231 -5.60 19.98 -43.09
CA ILE A 231 -6.71 19.03 -42.91
C ILE A 231 -7.56 18.96 -44.19
N ASN A 232 -7.80 20.10 -44.84
CA ASN A 232 -8.58 20.16 -46.07
C ASN A 232 -7.87 19.53 -47.26
N ASP A 233 -6.54 19.47 -47.24
CA ASP A 233 -5.73 18.86 -48.30
C ASP A 233 -5.45 17.37 -48.03
N GLY A 234 -6.07 16.80 -46.99
CA GLY A 234 -6.02 15.39 -46.74
C GLY A 234 -4.95 14.93 -45.72
N ALA A 235 -4.47 15.84 -44.87
CA ALA A 235 -3.49 15.47 -43.81
C ALA A 235 -3.98 14.37 -42.89
N CYS A 236 -5.28 14.31 -42.60
CA CYS A 236 -5.84 13.33 -41.68
C CYS A 236 -6.62 12.23 -42.42
N LEU A 237 -6.12 10.99 -42.38
CA LEU A 237 -6.75 9.85 -43.04
C LEU A 237 -8.17 9.56 -42.55
N LEU A 238 -8.44 9.78 -41.28
CA LEU A 238 -9.76 9.53 -40.68
C LEU A 238 -10.81 10.55 -41.14
N TYR A 239 -10.39 11.79 -41.38
CA TYR A 239 -11.29 12.88 -41.79
C TYR A 239 -11.65 12.81 -43.26
N THR A 240 -10.72 12.36 -44.10
CA THR A 240 -10.85 12.32 -45.56
C THR A 240 -11.29 10.95 -46.11
N SER A 241 -11.33 9.93 -45.28
CA SER A 241 -11.84 8.61 -45.67
C SER A 241 -13.36 8.63 -45.75
N PRO A 242 -13.95 8.12 -46.83
CA PRO A 242 -15.40 8.00 -46.92
C PRO A 242 -15.90 7.08 -45.78
N SER A 243 -16.92 7.53 -45.06
CA SER A 243 -17.57 6.71 -44.03
C SER A 243 -18.12 5.44 -44.69
N PRO A 244 -17.93 4.25 -44.07
CA PRO A 244 -18.47 3.01 -44.59
C PRO A 244 -19.99 2.97 -44.60
#